data_33d7c5bda7a91a369ad1cc54a1289a1d
#
_entry.id   33d7c5bda7a91a369ad1cc54a1289a1d
#
_cell.length_a   1.000
_cell.length_b   1.000
_cell.length_c   1.000
_cell.angle_alpha   90.00
_cell.angle_beta   90.00
_cell.angle_gamma   90.00
#
_symmetry.space_group_name_H-M   'P 1'
#
loop_
_entity.id
_entity.type
_entity.pdbx_description
1 polymer ?
#
loop_
_entity_poly.entity_id
_entity_poly.type
_entity_poly.pdbx_seq_one_letter_code
_entity_poly.pdbx_strand_id
1 'polypeptide(L)'
;QMKKFIADHKIKFYTIDGVKIGIETGMGPTRINTILQSAFFELTGIIPAEKANQLMKDAAQKTYGSKGQDVVEKNWAAIDAGAKNILGVEVPASWASCEDEGLDYKVVTEGRKDVVDFVNNVQTKVSAQEGNTLPVSAFNDYVDGTTPSGSSAYEKRGIAVDVPVWNPDNCIQCNFCSYVCPHAVIRPVAITEAE
;
A
#
# COMPACT_ATOMS: atom_id res chain seq x y z
N GLN A 1 -14.72 -16.72 -0.48
CA GLN A 1 -15.80 -15.71 -0.44
C GLN A 1 -15.85 -14.87 -1.71
N MET A 2 -14.81 -14.14 -2.08
CA MET A 2 -14.81 -13.19 -3.20
C MET A 2 -15.19 -13.82 -4.54
N LYS A 3 -14.60 -14.97 -4.92
CA LYS A 3 -14.91 -15.66 -6.17
C LYS A 3 -16.39 -16.02 -6.26
N LYS A 4 -16.93 -16.61 -5.21
CA LYS A 4 -18.34 -16.98 -5.12
C LYS A 4 -19.24 -15.75 -5.22
N PHE A 5 -18.91 -14.68 -4.49
CA PHE A 5 -19.66 -13.42 -4.53
C PHE A 5 -19.72 -12.84 -5.96
N ILE A 6 -18.58 -12.82 -6.68
CA ILE A 6 -18.51 -12.33 -8.06
C ILE A 6 -19.42 -13.18 -8.99
N ALA A 7 -19.36 -14.51 -8.84
CA ALA A 7 -20.17 -15.43 -9.65
C ALA A 7 -21.67 -15.32 -9.35
N ASP A 8 -22.06 -15.35 -8.07
CA ASP A 8 -23.46 -15.32 -7.61
C ASP A 8 -24.16 -14.00 -8.02
N HIS A 9 -23.41 -12.89 -7.98
CA HIS A 9 -23.95 -11.56 -8.34
C HIS A 9 -23.73 -11.18 -9.80
N LYS A 10 -23.15 -12.10 -10.62
CA LYS A 10 -22.87 -11.87 -12.05
C LYS A 10 -22.06 -10.57 -12.28
N ILE A 11 -21.10 -10.31 -11.41
CA ILE A 11 -20.26 -9.11 -11.45
C ILE A 11 -19.35 -9.20 -12.67
N LYS A 12 -19.30 -8.15 -13.48
CA LYS A 12 -18.30 -8.01 -14.55
C LYS A 12 -16.94 -7.78 -13.92
N PHE A 13 -16.01 -8.65 -14.20
CA PHE A 13 -14.68 -8.62 -13.63
C PHE A 13 -13.64 -8.24 -14.69
N TYR A 14 -12.81 -7.27 -14.37
CA TYR A 14 -11.76 -6.76 -15.25
C TYR A 14 -10.43 -6.71 -14.53
N THR A 15 -9.36 -6.88 -15.28
CA THR A 15 -7.98 -6.74 -14.78
C THR A 15 -7.19 -5.80 -15.69
N ILE A 16 -6.19 -5.16 -15.10
CA ILE A 16 -5.22 -4.32 -15.81
C ILE A 16 -3.85 -4.46 -15.14
N ASP A 17 -2.80 -4.67 -15.92
CA ASP A 17 -1.44 -4.68 -15.42
C ASP A 17 -0.87 -3.25 -15.39
N GLY A 18 -1.25 -2.52 -14.36
CA GLY A 18 -0.82 -1.13 -14.18
C GLY A 18 0.70 -1.00 -13.97
N VAL A 19 1.35 -2.01 -13.38
CA VAL A 19 2.81 -2.02 -13.16
C VAL A 19 3.55 -2.12 -14.49
N LYS A 20 3.16 -3.06 -15.34
CA LYS A 20 3.73 -3.21 -16.68
C LYS A 20 3.55 -1.94 -17.50
N ILE A 21 2.33 -1.40 -17.56
CA ILE A 21 2.03 -0.17 -18.29
C ILE A 21 2.86 1.01 -17.74
N GLY A 22 3.00 1.12 -16.42
CA GLY A 22 3.80 2.17 -15.79
C GLY A 22 5.28 2.11 -16.21
N ILE A 23 5.85 0.91 -16.30
CA ILE A 23 7.22 0.70 -16.77
C ILE A 23 7.34 1.06 -18.26
N GLU A 24 6.45 0.55 -19.10
CA GLU A 24 6.47 0.75 -20.56
C GLU A 24 6.28 2.22 -20.96
N THR A 25 5.50 2.98 -20.20
CA THR A 25 5.25 4.41 -20.44
C THR A 25 6.28 5.32 -19.76
N GLY A 26 7.26 4.76 -19.04
CA GLY A 26 8.29 5.52 -18.34
C GLY A 26 7.83 6.20 -17.05
N MET A 27 6.64 5.84 -16.53
CA MET A 27 6.15 6.30 -15.22
C MET A 27 6.79 5.55 -14.06
N GLY A 28 7.31 4.34 -14.32
CA GLY A 28 7.83 3.43 -13.32
C GLY A 28 6.76 2.57 -12.64
N PRO A 29 7.18 1.57 -11.84
CA PRO A 29 6.29 0.52 -11.34
C PRO A 29 5.30 0.99 -10.25
N THR A 30 5.52 2.16 -9.65
CA THR A 30 4.73 2.63 -8.50
C THR A 30 3.71 3.72 -8.84
N ARG A 31 3.81 4.35 -10.01
CA ARG A 31 2.94 5.47 -10.41
C ARG A 31 1.80 4.99 -11.31
N ILE A 32 0.94 4.15 -10.77
CA ILE A 32 -0.14 3.48 -11.51
C ILE A 32 -1.51 4.14 -11.37
N ASN A 33 -1.65 5.14 -10.50
CA ASN A 33 -2.93 5.78 -10.20
C ASN A 33 -3.60 6.39 -11.43
N THR A 34 -2.84 7.09 -12.28
CA THR A 34 -3.37 7.71 -13.51
C THR A 34 -3.85 6.65 -14.51
N ILE A 35 -3.14 5.52 -14.60
CA ILE A 35 -3.51 4.37 -15.43
C ILE A 35 -4.84 3.78 -14.97
N LEU A 36 -4.97 3.53 -13.66
CA LEU A 36 -6.19 2.97 -13.08
C LEU A 36 -7.38 3.94 -13.18
N GLN A 37 -7.14 5.24 -13.04
CA GLN A 37 -8.17 6.27 -13.19
C GLN A 37 -8.69 6.31 -14.63
N SER A 38 -7.82 6.21 -15.62
CA SER A 38 -8.20 6.15 -17.03
C SER A 38 -9.05 4.91 -17.32
N ALA A 39 -8.62 3.74 -16.83
CA ALA A 39 -9.38 2.50 -16.92
C ALA A 39 -10.75 2.60 -16.26
N PHE A 40 -10.86 3.26 -15.11
CA PHE A 40 -12.12 3.48 -14.42
C PHE A 40 -13.11 4.29 -15.26
N PHE A 41 -12.69 5.39 -15.85
CA PHE A 41 -13.57 6.21 -16.68
C PHE A 41 -14.01 5.48 -17.95
N GLU A 42 -13.10 4.71 -18.56
CA GLU A 42 -13.41 3.90 -19.74
C GLU A 42 -14.49 2.85 -19.43
N LEU A 43 -14.36 2.15 -18.30
CA LEU A 43 -15.29 1.08 -17.91
C LEU A 43 -16.65 1.60 -17.44
N THR A 44 -16.67 2.71 -16.71
CA THR A 44 -17.89 3.17 -16.05
C THR A 44 -18.78 4.06 -16.93
N GLY A 45 -18.15 4.78 -17.88
CA GLY A 45 -18.89 5.71 -18.74
C GLY A 45 -19.59 6.86 -18.00
N ILE A 46 -19.23 7.14 -16.73
CA ILE A 46 -19.80 8.24 -15.93
C ILE A 46 -19.59 9.59 -16.64
N ILE A 47 -18.45 9.71 -17.31
CA ILE A 47 -18.14 10.78 -18.24
C ILE A 47 -17.82 10.11 -19.57
N PRO A 48 -18.21 10.68 -20.74
CA PRO A 48 -17.78 10.14 -22.02
C PRO A 48 -16.27 9.95 -22.06
N ALA A 49 -15.81 8.76 -22.47
CA ALA A 49 -14.42 8.32 -22.33
C ALA A 49 -13.41 9.31 -22.98
N GLU A 50 -13.75 9.82 -24.18
CA GLU A 50 -12.93 10.84 -24.85
C GLU A 50 -12.79 12.13 -24.04
N LYS A 51 -13.90 12.59 -23.45
CA LYS A 51 -13.91 13.78 -22.59
C LYS A 51 -13.11 13.54 -21.32
N ALA A 52 -13.24 12.38 -20.69
CA ALA A 52 -12.47 12.02 -19.51
C ALA A 52 -10.98 11.97 -19.81
N ASN A 53 -10.59 11.35 -20.92
CA ASN A 53 -9.21 11.29 -21.38
C ASN A 53 -8.62 12.70 -21.58
N GLN A 54 -9.35 13.60 -22.26
CA GLN A 54 -8.90 14.98 -22.46
C GLN A 54 -8.74 15.72 -21.13
N LEU A 55 -9.72 15.64 -20.23
CA LEU A 55 -9.66 16.28 -18.91
C LEU A 55 -8.48 15.78 -18.08
N MET A 56 -8.19 14.49 -18.15
CA MET A 56 -7.04 13.91 -17.46
C MET A 56 -5.71 14.42 -18.04
N LYS A 57 -5.62 14.53 -19.36
CA LYS A 57 -4.43 15.09 -20.04
C LYS A 57 -4.22 16.56 -19.71
N ASP A 58 -5.28 17.35 -19.68
CA ASP A 58 -5.24 18.77 -19.30
C ASP A 58 -4.79 18.94 -17.83
N ALA A 59 -5.30 18.09 -16.94
CA ALA A 59 -4.89 18.07 -15.54
C ALA A 59 -3.41 17.66 -15.37
N ALA A 60 -2.94 16.69 -16.14
CA ALA A 60 -1.52 16.30 -16.16
C ALA A 60 -0.64 17.44 -16.66
N GLN A 61 -1.03 18.15 -17.72
CA GLN A 61 -0.33 19.31 -18.22
C GLN A 61 -0.25 20.41 -17.16
N LYS A 62 -1.36 20.71 -16.49
CA LYS A 62 -1.41 21.74 -15.44
C LYS A 62 -0.53 21.37 -14.25
N THR A 63 -0.51 20.11 -13.86
CA THR A 63 0.18 19.63 -12.64
C THR A 63 1.67 19.45 -12.87
N TYR A 64 2.05 18.93 -14.02
CA TYR A 64 3.43 18.50 -14.30
C TYR A 64 4.16 19.36 -15.34
N GLY A 65 3.49 20.34 -15.98
CA GLY A 65 4.12 21.18 -16.99
C GLY A 65 5.38 21.90 -16.51
N SER A 66 5.42 22.33 -15.26
CA SER A 66 6.59 22.95 -14.64
C SER A 66 7.77 21.98 -14.43
N LYS A 67 7.54 20.67 -14.49
CA LYS A 67 8.57 19.63 -14.31
C LYS A 67 9.22 19.19 -15.63
N GLY A 68 8.75 19.70 -16.75
CA GLY A 68 9.23 19.39 -18.08
C GLY A 68 8.20 18.67 -18.95
N GLN A 69 8.26 18.91 -20.24
CA GLN A 69 7.30 18.36 -21.20
C GLN A 69 7.39 16.82 -21.31
N ASP A 70 8.57 16.24 -21.13
CA ASP A 70 8.79 14.80 -21.10
C ASP A 70 7.99 14.10 -20.00
N VAL A 71 7.85 14.74 -18.83
CA VAL A 71 7.03 14.22 -17.72
C VAL A 71 5.56 14.24 -18.09
N VAL A 72 5.10 15.28 -18.76
CA VAL A 72 3.70 15.40 -19.22
C VAL A 72 3.39 14.32 -20.25
N GLU A 73 4.25 14.12 -21.23
CA GLU A 73 4.08 13.12 -22.30
C GLU A 73 4.03 11.70 -21.76
N LYS A 74 4.86 11.36 -20.76
CA LYS A 74 4.77 10.07 -20.06
C LYS A 74 3.42 9.87 -19.36
N ASN A 75 2.89 10.92 -18.72
CA ASN A 75 1.56 10.87 -18.11
C ASN A 75 0.47 10.70 -19.18
N TRP A 76 0.54 11.39 -20.31
CA TRP A 76 -0.40 11.23 -21.41
C TRP A 76 -0.37 9.81 -21.99
N ALA A 77 0.83 9.27 -22.20
CA ALA A 77 0.98 7.89 -22.67
C ALA A 77 0.38 6.88 -21.67
N ALA A 78 0.56 7.10 -20.37
CA ALA A 78 0.00 6.28 -19.32
C ALA A 78 -1.54 6.34 -19.28
N ILE A 79 -2.14 7.53 -19.48
CA ILE A 79 -3.59 7.73 -19.58
C ILE A 79 -4.15 6.93 -20.78
N ASP A 80 -3.54 7.09 -21.95
CA ASP A 80 -3.99 6.39 -23.16
C ASP A 80 -3.84 4.88 -23.05
N ALA A 81 -2.76 4.40 -22.44
CA ALA A 81 -2.51 2.98 -22.22
C ALA A 81 -3.47 2.40 -21.19
N GLY A 82 -3.83 3.15 -20.15
CA GLY A 82 -4.80 2.73 -19.15
C GLY A 82 -6.18 2.42 -19.73
N ALA A 83 -6.66 3.28 -20.62
CA ALA A 83 -7.95 3.06 -21.31
C ALA A 83 -7.93 1.84 -22.25
N LYS A 84 -6.79 1.55 -22.89
CA LYS A 84 -6.69 0.52 -23.94
C LYS A 84 -6.35 -0.88 -23.46
N ASN A 85 -5.75 -1.02 -22.28
CA ASN A 85 -5.20 -2.30 -21.80
C ASN A 85 -6.06 -2.95 -20.71
N ILE A 86 -7.36 -2.70 -20.72
CA ILE A 86 -8.31 -3.35 -19.83
C ILE A 86 -8.66 -4.72 -20.39
N LEU A 87 -8.53 -5.74 -19.55
CA LEU A 87 -8.85 -7.11 -19.90
C LEU A 87 -10.12 -7.55 -19.17
N GLY A 88 -11.17 -7.86 -19.92
CA GLY A 88 -12.35 -8.53 -19.37
C GLY A 88 -12.02 -9.97 -18.99
N VAL A 89 -12.36 -10.37 -17.78
CA VAL A 89 -12.16 -11.73 -17.29
C VAL A 89 -13.49 -12.46 -17.36
N GLU A 90 -13.54 -13.55 -18.10
CA GLU A 90 -14.70 -14.44 -18.07
C GLU A 90 -14.73 -15.16 -16.71
N VAL A 91 -15.82 -14.96 -15.97
CA VAL A 91 -16.00 -15.56 -14.64
C VAL A 91 -16.35 -17.03 -14.79
N PRO A 92 -15.47 -17.99 -14.39
CA PRO A 92 -15.74 -19.41 -14.53
C PRO A 92 -16.94 -19.83 -13.67
N ALA A 93 -17.79 -20.72 -14.20
CA ALA A 93 -18.93 -21.27 -13.46
C ALA A 93 -18.51 -21.97 -12.15
N SER A 94 -17.27 -22.53 -12.12
CA SER A 94 -16.69 -23.14 -10.92
C SER A 94 -16.51 -22.18 -9.73
N TRP A 95 -16.51 -20.86 -9.96
CA TRP A 95 -16.40 -19.91 -8.87
C TRP A 95 -17.64 -19.88 -7.97
N ALA A 96 -18.82 -20.25 -8.48
CA ALA A 96 -20.05 -20.36 -7.70
C ALA A 96 -19.98 -21.48 -6.63
N SER A 97 -19.18 -22.50 -6.88
CA SER A 97 -18.98 -23.64 -5.95
C SER A 97 -17.70 -23.54 -5.11
N CYS A 98 -16.96 -22.43 -5.15
CA CYS A 98 -15.79 -22.24 -4.32
C CYS A 98 -16.15 -22.23 -2.84
N GLU A 99 -15.43 -23.03 -2.06
CA GLU A 99 -15.48 -22.97 -0.60
C GLU A 99 -14.57 -21.83 -0.11
N ASP A 100 -14.87 -21.31 1.06
CA ASP A 100 -14.06 -20.30 1.72
C ASP A 100 -13.01 -21.00 2.58
N GLU A 101 -11.75 -20.93 2.17
CA GLU A 101 -10.62 -21.48 2.89
C GLU A 101 -10.23 -20.63 4.12
N GLY A 102 -10.92 -19.50 4.32
CA GLY A 102 -10.57 -18.52 5.35
C GLY A 102 -9.34 -17.68 5.00
N LEU A 103 -8.91 -16.89 5.98
CA LEU A 103 -7.65 -16.13 5.87
C LEU A 103 -6.58 -16.89 6.68
N ASP A 104 -5.54 -17.34 5.98
CA ASP A 104 -4.37 -17.93 6.63
C ASP A 104 -3.46 -16.77 7.10
N TYR A 105 -3.53 -16.47 8.40
CA TYR A 105 -2.67 -15.46 9.02
C TYR A 105 -1.32 -16.08 9.35
N LYS A 106 -0.26 -15.49 8.80
CA LYS A 106 1.09 -15.85 9.21
C LYS A 106 1.30 -15.45 10.67
N VAL A 107 1.44 -16.46 11.54
CA VAL A 107 1.75 -16.25 12.95
C VAL A 107 3.23 -15.93 13.11
N VAL A 108 3.53 -14.82 13.79
CA VAL A 108 4.89 -14.44 14.17
C VAL A 108 5.26 -15.16 15.45
N THR A 109 6.40 -15.83 15.46
CA THR A 109 6.87 -16.63 16.62
C THR A 109 8.17 -16.09 17.23
N GLU A 110 8.88 -15.25 16.51
CA GLU A 110 10.18 -14.70 16.92
C GLU A 110 10.12 -13.18 17.07
N GLY A 111 10.81 -12.66 18.07
CA GLY A 111 10.90 -11.24 18.36
C GLY A 111 10.60 -10.91 19.82
N ARG A 112 10.60 -9.63 20.13
CA ARG A 112 10.27 -9.13 21.47
C ARG A 112 8.78 -9.44 21.76
N LYS A 113 8.51 -9.99 22.95
CA LYS A 113 7.20 -10.56 23.30
C LYS A 113 6.05 -9.57 23.11
N ASP A 114 6.17 -8.33 23.55
CA ASP A 114 5.13 -7.29 23.43
C ASP A 114 4.82 -6.97 21.96
N VAL A 115 5.84 -6.98 21.09
CA VAL A 115 5.66 -6.79 19.64
C VAL A 115 4.97 -7.99 19.00
N VAL A 116 5.41 -9.20 19.33
CA VAL A 116 4.83 -10.44 18.80
C VAL A 116 3.36 -10.57 19.21
N ASP A 117 3.03 -10.29 20.47
CA ASP A 117 1.66 -10.31 20.98
C ASP A 117 0.78 -9.28 20.27
N PHE A 118 1.26 -8.06 20.09
CA PHE A 118 0.54 -7.01 19.34
C PHE A 118 0.31 -7.40 17.89
N VAL A 119 1.35 -7.88 17.20
CA VAL A 119 1.27 -8.25 15.80
C VAL A 119 0.25 -9.37 15.58
N ASN A 120 0.30 -10.44 16.37
CA ASN A 120 -0.58 -11.56 16.19
C ASN A 120 -2.04 -11.27 16.61
N ASN A 121 -2.23 -10.53 17.69
CA ASN A 121 -3.56 -10.32 18.26
C ASN A 121 -4.30 -9.11 17.66
N VAL A 122 -3.59 -8.08 17.20
CA VAL A 122 -4.19 -6.83 16.75
C VAL A 122 -3.78 -6.49 15.30
N GLN A 123 -2.48 -6.27 15.06
CA GLN A 123 -1.99 -5.71 13.80
C GLN A 123 -2.38 -6.55 12.59
N THR A 124 -2.24 -7.87 12.66
CA THR A 124 -2.55 -8.78 11.55
C THR A 124 -4.01 -8.69 11.13
N LYS A 125 -4.95 -8.67 12.09
CA LYS A 125 -6.38 -8.54 11.83
C LYS A 125 -6.75 -7.17 11.28
N VAL A 126 -6.17 -6.11 11.84
CA VAL A 126 -6.39 -4.74 11.33
C VAL A 126 -5.86 -4.61 9.91
N SER A 127 -4.67 -5.15 9.62
CA SER A 127 -4.09 -5.16 8.26
C SER A 127 -4.91 -5.97 7.25
N ALA A 128 -5.61 -7.00 7.71
CA ALA A 128 -6.54 -7.78 6.89
C ALA A 128 -7.93 -7.13 6.74
N GLN A 129 -8.12 -5.92 7.29
CA GLN A 129 -9.41 -5.21 7.34
C GLN A 129 -10.49 -5.94 8.17
N GLU A 130 -10.08 -6.78 9.09
CA GLU A 130 -10.96 -7.50 10.03
C GLU A 130 -10.92 -6.89 11.45
N GLY A 131 -10.41 -5.67 11.59
CA GLY A 131 -10.32 -4.99 12.88
C GLY A 131 -11.65 -4.89 13.63
N ASN A 132 -12.77 -4.83 12.91
CA ASN A 132 -14.11 -4.82 13.52
C ASN A 132 -14.50 -6.13 14.24
N THR A 133 -13.75 -7.21 14.01
CA THR A 133 -13.95 -8.47 14.74
C THR A 133 -13.28 -8.49 16.09
N LEU A 134 -12.39 -7.51 16.35
CA LEU A 134 -11.68 -7.40 17.61
C LEU A 134 -12.59 -6.80 18.70
N PRO A 135 -12.58 -7.35 19.92
CA PRO A 135 -13.26 -6.71 21.04
C PRO A 135 -12.52 -5.42 21.42
N VAL A 136 -13.25 -4.47 22.02
CA VAL A 136 -12.64 -3.20 22.49
C VAL A 136 -11.49 -3.46 23.47
N SER A 137 -11.58 -4.51 24.28
CA SER A 137 -10.53 -4.89 25.22
C SER A 137 -9.20 -5.30 24.57
N ALA A 138 -9.18 -5.63 23.28
CA ALA A 138 -7.93 -5.89 22.55
C ALA A 138 -7.01 -4.66 22.47
N PHE A 139 -7.55 -3.48 22.74
CA PHE A 139 -6.82 -2.20 22.69
C PHE A 139 -6.50 -1.62 24.08
N ASN A 140 -6.77 -2.37 25.17
CA ASN A 140 -6.55 -1.88 26.53
C ASN A 140 -5.11 -1.42 26.80
N ASP A 141 -4.13 -2.09 26.22
CA ASP A 141 -2.72 -1.77 26.37
C ASP A 141 -2.26 -0.63 25.43
N TYR A 142 -3.17 -0.13 24.58
CA TYR A 142 -2.89 0.84 23.51
C TYR A 142 -3.88 2.00 23.51
N VAL A 143 -4.42 2.36 24.67
CA VAL A 143 -5.50 3.37 24.81
C VAL A 143 -5.10 4.77 24.39
N ASP A 144 -3.81 5.07 24.41
CA ASP A 144 -3.22 6.33 23.95
C ASP A 144 -2.91 6.37 22.44
N GLY A 145 -3.18 5.26 21.73
CA GLY A 145 -2.89 5.11 20.31
C GLY A 145 -1.43 4.75 19.98
N THR A 146 -0.58 4.56 20.98
CA THR A 146 0.79 4.07 20.75
C THR A 146 0.78 2.56 20.52
N THR A 147 1.71 2.09 19.69
CA THR A 147 1.92 0.66 19.45
C THR A 147 3.36 0.29 19.78
N PRO A 148 3.67 -0.98 20.05
CA PRO A 148 5.01 -1.40 20.37
C PRO A 148 6.01 -1.02 19.27
N SER A 149 7.11 -0.35 19.66
CA SER A 149 8.16 0.03 18.73
C SER A 149 8.74 -1.20 18.02
N GLY A 150 8.89 -1.10 16.69
CA GLY A 150 9.36 -2.21 15.86
C GLY A 150 8.24 -3.06 15.24
N SER A 151 6.97 -2.83 15.59
CA SER A 151 5.85 -3.55 14.98
C SER A 151 5.74 -3.35 13.47
N SER A 152 6.24 -2.23 12.94
CA SER A 152 6.29 -1.95 11.50
C SER A 152 7.13 -2.95 10.68
N ALA A 153 8.08 -3.64 11.30
CA ALA A 153 8.87 -4.69 10.64
C ALA A 153 8.00 -5.88 10.16
N TYR A 154 6.84 -6.05 10.76
CA TYR A 154 5.89 -7.13 10.44
C TYR A 154 4.79 -6.70 9.48
N GLU A 155 4.81 -5.46 9.00
CA GLU A 155 3.86 -5.01 8.01
C GLU A 155 4.17 -5.59 6.62
N LYS A 156 3.11 -6.05 5.95
CA LYS A 156 3.21 -6.64 4.61
C LYS A 156 3.77 -5.65 3.56
N ARG A 157 3.58 -4.36 3.77
CA ARG A 157 3.95 -3.33 2.79
C ARG A 157 5.45 -3.15 2.59
N GLY A 158 6.30 -3.67 3.48
CA GLY A 158 7.75 -3.45 3.42
C GLY A 158 8.09 -1.97 3.46
N ILE A 159 7.74 -1.28 4.54
CA ILE A 159 7.78 0.19 4.65
C ILE A 159 9.19 0.75 4.45
N ALA A 160 10.21 0.03 4.91
CA ALA A 160 11.61 0.41 4.75
C ALA A 160 12.42 -0.76 4.19
N VAL A 161 12.94 -0.59 2.98
CA VAL A 161 13.84 -1.56 2.33
C VAL A 161 15.22 -1.47 2.96
N ASP A 162 15.69 -0.23 3.15
CA ASP A 162 16.96 0.08 3.79
C ASP A 162 16.70 0.84 5.09
N VAL A 163 17.27 0.35 6.18
CA VAL A 163 17.17 0.99 7.50
C VAL A 163 18.57 1.33 8.02
N PRO A 164 18.75 2.50 8.66
CA PRO A 164 20.02 2.83 9.27
C PRO A 164 20.30 1.94 10.48
N VAL A 165 21.52 1.45 10.58
CA VAL A 165 21.99 0.69 11.74
C VAL A 165 22.97 1.57 12.51
N TRP A 166 22.67 1.80 13.78
CA TRP A 166 23.57 2.51 14.68
C TRP A 166 24.74 1.58 15.10
N ASN A 167 25.97 2.08 14.92
CA ASN A 167 27.15 1.37 15.36
C ASN A 167 27.70 2.03 16.64
N PRO A 168 27.59 1.37 17.81
CA PRO A 168 28.03 1.93 19.08
C PRO A 168 29.54 2.17 19.14
N ASP A 169 30.35 1.32 18.49
CA ASP A 169 31.83 1.42 18.53
C ASP A 169 32.35 2.67 17.83
N ASN A 170 31.60 3.16 16.83
CA ASN A 170 31.94 4.38 16.10
C ASN A 170 31.23 5.63 16.63
N CYS A 171 30.37 5.48 17.65
CA CYS A 171 29.56 6.56 18.17
C CYS A 171 30.37 7.44 19.14
N ILE A 172 30.50 8.72 18.82
CA ILE A 172 31.19 9.72 19.70
C ILE A 172 30.18 10.44 20.62
N GLN A 173 28.93 10.01 20.68
CA GLN A 173 27.84 10.56 21.52
C GLN A 173 27.56 12.07 21.30
N CYS A 174 27.78 12.58 20.10
CA CYS A 174 27.59 14.00 19.78
C CYS A 174 26.10 14.40 19.63
N ASN A 175 25.16 13.46 19.64
CA ASN A 175 23.71 13.65 19.45
C ASN A 175 23.29 14.31 18.13
N PHE A 176 24.20 14.47 17.18
CA PHE A 176 23.90 15.11 15.89
C PHE A 176 22.82 14.38 15.11
N CYS A 177 22.81 13.03 15.12
CA CYS A 177 21.79 12.20 14.48
C CYS A 177 20.37 12.48 15.03
N SER A 178 20.26 12.68 16.36
CA SER A 178 19.00 13.07 17.00
C SER A 178 18.57 14.48 16.60
N TYR A 179 19.54 15.40 16.55
CA TYR A 179 19.28 16.81 16.21
C TYR A 179 18.79 16.98 14.76
N VAL A 180 19.34 16.24 13.80
CA VAL A 180 18.95 16.37 12.38
C VAL A 180 17.81 15.47 11.97
N CYS A 181 17.32 14.57 12.83
CA CYS A 181 16.24 13.67 12.49
C CYS A 181 14.91 14.41 12.30
N PRO A 182 14.35 14.51 11.09
CA PRO A 182 13.15 15.30 10.82
C PRO A 182 11.89 14.70 11.47
N HIS A 183 11.94 13.43 11.89
CA HIS A 183 10.80 12.71 12.47
C HIS A 183 10.98 12.43 13.97
N ALA A 184 12.06 12.90 14.59
CA ALA A 184 12.39 12.70 16.00
C ALA A 184 12.37 11.22 16.45
N VAL A 185 12.73 10.30 15.56
CA VAL A 185 12.76 8.86 15.86
C VAL A 185 14.05 8.44 16.56
N ILE A 186 15.14 9.22 16.40
CA ILE A 186 16.41 8.98 17.10
C ILE A 186 16.40 9.82 18.37
N ARG A 187 16.41 9.15 19.53
CA ARG A 187 16.33 9.82 20.83
C ARG A 187 17.47 9.34 21.73
N PRO A 188 18.28 10.25 22.27
CA PRO A 188 19.26 9.88 23.29
C PRO A 188 18.53 9.61 24.61
N VAL A 189 18.95 8.56 25.28
CA VAL A 189 18.46 8.17 26.61
C VAL A 189 19.65 7.87 27.52
N ALA A 190 19.49 8.16 28.80
CA ALA A 190 20.45 7.72 29.81
C ALA A 190 20.09 6.28 30.21
N ILE A 191 21.07 5.41 30.19
CA ILE A 191 20.93 4.01 30.64
C ILE A 191 21.82 3.78 31.85
N THR A 192 21.47 2.78 32.64
CA THR A 192 22.33 2.31 33.76
C THR A 192 23.40 1.37 33.23
N GLU A 193 24.46 1.10 34.03
CA GLU A 193 25.51 0.14 33.65
C GLU A 193 24.98 -1.29 33.44
N ALA A 194 23.78 -1.61 33.93
CA ALA A 194 23.16 -2.92 33.79
C ALA A 194 22.31 -3.08 32.52
N GLU A 195 22.03 -1.99 31.83
CA GLU A 195 21.29 -1.94 30.56
C GLU A 195 22.22 -1.80 29.37
#